data_978ad61c1710dfcd9022285774f4b78e
#
_entry.id   978ad61c1710dfcd9022285774f4b78e
#
_cell.length_a   1.000
_cell.length_b   1.000
_cell.length_c   1.000
_cell.angle_alpha   90.00
_cell.angle_beta   90.00
_cell.angle_gamma   90.00
#
_symmetry.space_group_name_H-M   'P 1'
#
loop_
_entity.id
_entity.type
_entity.pdbx_description
1 polymer ?
#
loop_
_entity_poly.entity_id
_entity_poly.type
_entity_poly.pdbx_seq_one_letter_code
_entity_poly.pdbx_strand_id
1 'polypeptide(L)'
;LELTDLTVGWPDGGPVQRHLDLQIHPGESVALVGPSGIGKTTIAATIMGLIPPMSGQVHTTGRVRYLAQNAHVFTTSIAENVRIGARQASDEEVVTALQRAGLDLPPDRLVSEDGATISGGEAQRLALARVLVSHATSTDDGETHEPTPVPVADTAPGDVLILDEPTEHLDVETSEALMDDLWATTPGAAKLVITHDPLVM
;
A
#
# COMPACT_ATOMS: atom_id res chain seq x y z
N LEU A 1 -6.78 11.77 -7.29
CA LEU A 1 -6.17 11.07 -8.42
C LEU A 1 -6.99 11.29 -9.67
N GLU A 2 -6.34 11.69 -10.75
CA GLU A 2 -6.98 11.82 -12.06
C GLU A 2 -6.08 11.18 -13.13
N LEU A 3 -6.66 10.33 -13.94
CA LEU A 3 -6.05 9.73 -15.13
C LEU A 3 -6.81 10.25 -16.35
N THR A 4 -6.11 10.78 -17.34
CA THR A 4 -6.71 11.34 -18.56
C THR A 4 -6.10 10.70 -19.80
N ASP A 5 -6.91 9.98 -20.57
CA ASP A 5 -6.53 9.25 -21.80
C ASP A 5 -5.25 8.43 -21.63
N LEU A 6 -5.09 7.84 -20.43
CA LEU A 6 -3.85 7.19 -20.01
C LEU A 6 -3.66 5.86 -20.74
N THR A 7 -2.49 5.71 -21.38
CA THR A 7 -2.02 4.44 -21.94
C THR A 7 -0.78 4.00 -21.17
N VAL A 8 -0.81 2.76 -20.66
CA VAL A 8 0.27 2.18 -19.84
C VAL A 8 0.87 0.95 -20.50
N GLY A 9 2.15 0.74 -20.23
CA GLY A 9 2.92 -0.42 -20.68
C GLY A 9 4.36 -0.30 -20.22
N TRP A 10 5.11 -1.38 -20.31
CA TRP A 10 6.54 -1.37 -19.98
C TRP A 10 7.33 -0.71 -21.12
N PRO A 11 8.47 -0.02 -20.82
CA PRO A 11 9.22 0.75 -21.82
C PRO A 11 9.65 -0.05 -23.07
N ASP A 12 9.99 -1.33 -22.89
CA ASP A 12 10.40 -2.23 -23.98
C ASP A 12 9.27 -3.14 -24.47
N GLY A 13 8.02 -2.91 -23.98
CA GLY A 13 6.84 -3.68 -24.32
C GLY A 13 5.80 -2.86 -25.09
N GLY A 14 4.77 -3.53 -25.55
CA GLY A 14 3.59 -2.86 -26.10
C GLY A 14 2.70 -2.32 -24.97
N PRO A 15 1.71 -1.49 -25.33
CA PRO A 15 0.72 -1.02 -24.39
C PRO A 15 -0.11 -2.18 -23.82
N VAL A 16 -0.27 -2.18 -22.51
CA VAL A 16 -1.05 -3.19 -21.77
C VAL A 16 -2.49 -2.73 -21.60
N GLN A 17 -2.68 -1.44 -21.31
CA GLN A 17 -4.00 -0.80 -21.24
C GLN A 17 -3.95 0.55 -21.96
N ARG A 18 -5.08 0.94 -22.54
CA ARG A 18 -5.20 2.15 -23.36
C ARG A 18 -6.44 2.95 -22.99
N HIS A 19 -6.36 4.26 -23.18
CA HIS A 19 -7.47 5.19 -23.03
C HIS A 19 -8.20 5.06 -21.69
N LEU A 20 -7.40 5.00 -20.60
CA LEU A 20 -7.94 4.96 -19.25
C LEU A 20 -8.27 6.37 -18.78
N ASP A 21 -9.53 6.59 -18.45
CA ASP A 21 -10.02 7.77 -17.79
C ASP A 21 -10.56 7.37 -16.41
N LEU A 22 -10.04 7.97 -15.35
CA LEU A 22 -10.44 7.68 -13.97
C LEU A 22 -10.26 8.92 -13.12
N GLN A 23 -11.25 9.22 -12.29
CA GLN A 23 -11.16 10.25 -11.28
C GLN A 23 -11.56 9.66 -9.94
N ILE A 24 -10.70 9.85 -8.92
CA ILE A 24 -10.96 9.45 -7.54
C ILE A 24 -10.74 10.69 -6.66
N HIS A 25 -11.81 11.17 -6.05
CA HIS A 25 -11.75 12.32 -5.15
C HIS A 25 -11.21 11.94 -3.76
N PRO A 26 -10.70 12.92 -2.99
CA PRO A 26 -10.33 12.69 -1.60
C PRO A 26 -11.47 12.02 -0.80
N GLY A 27 -11.14 10.94 -0.10
CA GLY A 27 -12.12 10.14 0.66
C GLY A 27 -12.88 9.09 -0.17
N GLU A 28 -12.80 9.13 -1.50
CA GLU A 28 -13.38 8.11 -2.36
C GLU A 28 -12.53 6.84 -2.44
N SER A 29 -13.20 5.72 -2.66
CA SER A 29 -12.57 4.42 -2.91
C SER A 29 -13.09 3.82 -4.21
N VAL A 30 -12.18 3.36 -5.05
CA VAL A 30 -12.51 2.71 -6.33
C VAL A 30 -11.79 1.37 -6.42
N ALA A 31 -12.51 0.31 -6.79
CA ALA A 31 -11.92 -0.99 -7.07
C ALA A 31 -11.52 -1.12 -8.54
N LEU A 32 -10.27 -1.51 -8.77
CA LEU A 32 -9.78 -1.94 -10.08
C LEU A 32 -9.82 -3.47 -10.14
N VAL A 33 -10.88 -4.00 -10.73
CA VAL A 33 -11.13 -5.44 -10.79
C VAL A 33 -10.74 -5.99 -12.16
N GLY A 34 -10.18 -7.19 -12.19
CA GLY A 34 -9.87 -7.88 -13.44
C GLY A 34 -8.95 -9.08 -13.24
N PRO A 35 -8.82 -9.94 -14.25
CA PRO A 35 -7.99 -11.13 -14.17
C PRO A 35 -6.51 -10.77 -13.99
N SER A 36 -5.73 -11.73 -13.48
CA SER A 36 -4.28 -11.57 -13.36
C SER A 36 -3.64 -11.35 -14.74
N GLY A 37 -2.60 -10.52 -14.79
CA GLY A 37 -1.88 -10.20 -16.02
C GLY A 37 -2.53 -9.14 -16.93
N ILE A 38 -3.73 -8.64 -16.62
CA ILE A 38 -4.39 -7.61 -17.46
C ILE A 38 -3.74 -6.22 -17.38
N GLY A 39 -2.78 -6.01 -16.47
CA GLY A 39 -2.05 -4.76 -16.35
C GLY A 39 -2.41 -3.90 -15.13
N LYS A 40 -3.14 -4.42 -14.14
CA LYS A 40 -3.49 -3.68 -12.92
C LYS A 40 -2.25 -3.13 -12.19
N THR A 41 -1.25 -3.98 -11.97
CA THR A 41 0.03 -3.58 -11.36
C THR A 41 0.82 -2.59 -12.24
N THR A 42 0.69 -2.67 -13.57
CA THR A 42 1.29 -1.68 -14.48
C THR A 42 0.65 -0.31 -14.33
N ILE A 43 -0.68 -0.26 -14.16
CA ILE A 43 -1.41 0.99 -13.88
C ILE A 43 -0.91 1.56 -12.54
N ALA A 44 -0.85 0.74 -11.49
CA ALA A 44 -0.33 1.17 -10.18
C ALA A 44 1.10 1.73 -10.29
N ALA A 45 2.00 1.02 -10.97
CA ALA A 45 3.39 1.44 -11.17
C ALA A 45 3.49 2.77 -11.94
N THR A 46 2.58 3.01 -12.89
CA THR A 46 2.52 4.27 -13.63
C THR A 46 2.00 5.40 -12.74
N ILE A 47 0.98 5.16 -11.92
CA ILE A 47 0.46 6.14 -10.95
C ILE A 47 1.54 6.51 -9.93
N MET A 48 2.34 5.55 -9.48
CA MET A 48 3.48 5.78 -8.57
C MET A 48 4.67 6.51 -9.24
N GLY A 49 4.65 6.69 -10.56
CA GLY A 49 5.76 7.28 -11.30
C GLY A 49 6.97 6.33 -11.50
N LEU A 50 6.84 5.04 -11.18
CA LEU A 50 7.90 4.04 -11.37
C LEU A 50 8.12 3.70 -12.85
N ILE A 51 7.07 3.78 -13.66
CA ILE A 51 7.11 3.69 -15.12
C ILE A 51 6.43 4.91 -15.73
N PRO A 52 7.02 5.53 -16.76
CA PRO A 52 6.36 6.64 -17.43
C PRO A 52 5.11 6.16 -18.20
N PRO A 53 4.07 6.99 -18.30
CA PRO A 53 2.95 6.69 -19.19
C PRO A 53 3.42 6.66 -20.65
N MET A 54 2.85 5.76 -21.45
CA MET A 54 3.10 5.74 -22.90
C MET A 54 2.42 6.91 -23.61
N SER A 55 1.22 7.28 -23.15
CA SER A 55 0.50 8.51 -23.52
C SER A 55 -0.50 8.88 -22.43
N GLY A 56 -1.08 10.07 -22.52
CA GLY A 56 -2.01 10.59 -21.52
C GLY A 56 -1.29 11.15 -20.29
N GLN A 57 -2.04 11.37 -19.22
CA GLN A 57 -1.54 12.03 -18.02
C GLN A 57 -2.04 11.35 -16.73
N VAL A 58 -1.18 11.40 -15.71
CA VAL A 58 -1.51 11.08 -14.31
C VAL A 58 -1.34 12.35 -13.51
N HIS A 59 -2.39 12.75 -12.79
CA HIS A 59 -2.35 13.88 -11.87
C HIS A 59 -2.73 13.45 -10.46
N THR A 60 -1.88 13.81 -9.48
CA THR A 60 -2.12 13.57 -8.05
C THR A 60 -1.87 14.88 -7.31
N THR A 61 -2.70 15.19 -6.31
CA THR A 61 -2.56 16.42 -5.50
C THR A 61 -1.72 16.21 -4.26
N GLY A 62 -1.52 14.96 -3.84
CA GLY A 62 -0.76 14.57 -2.67
C GLY A 62 0.21 13.42 -2.96
N ARG A 63 0.69 12.78 -1.89
CA ARG A 63 1.62 11.65 -1.98
C ARG A 63 0.92 10.40 -2.45
N VAL A 64 1.59 9.59 -3.26
CA VAL A 64 1.11 8.25 -3.63
C VAL A 64 1.77 7.23 -2.70
N ARG A 65 0.94 6.42 -2.04
CA ARG A 65 1.35 5.35 -1.12
C ARG A 65 0.88 4.02 -1.66
N TYR A 66 1.66 2.98 -1.48
CA TYR A 66 1.38 1.67 -2.07
C TYR A 66 1.56 0.54 -1.07
N LEU A 67 0.54 -0.29 -0.93
CA LEU A 67 0.61 -1.59 -0.28
C LEU A 67 0.74 -2.66 -1.35
N ALA A 68 1.91 -3.30 -1.42
CA ALA A 68 2.18 -4.33 -2.41
C ALA A 68 1.53 -5.68 -2.02
N GLN A 69 1.05 -6.41 -2.99
CA GLN A 69 0.54 -7.78 -2.84
C GLN A 69 1.57 -8.70 -2.16
N ASN A 70 2.83 -8.65 -2.60
CA ASN A 70 3.93 -9.44 -2.06
C ASN A 70 4.95 -8.51 -1.41
N ALA A 71 4.68 -8.07 -0.19
CA ALA A 71 5.63 -7.23 0.51
C ALA A 71 6.85 -8.03 0.97
N HIS A 72 8.03 -7.58 0.57
CA HIS A 72 9.28 -8.19 0.99
C HIS A 72 9.43 -8.15 2.52
N VAL A 73 9.80 -9.26 3.11
CA VAL A 73 10.12 -9.38 4.53
C VAL A 73 11.63 -9.40 4.69
N PHE A 74 12.15 -8.50 5.49
CA PHE A 74 13.59 -8.35 5.72
C PHE A 74 14.07 -9.26 6.84
N THR A 75 15.30 -9.76 6.71
CA THR A 75 15.99 -10.57 7.72
C THR A 75 16.41 -9.74 8.93
N THR A 76 15.41 -9.39 9.74
CA THR A 76 15.58 -8.62 10.98
C THR A 76 14.39 -8.94 11.91
N SER A 77 14.22 -8.21 13.02
CA SER A 77 13.07 -8.42 13.90
C SER A 77 11.75 -8.01 13.26
N ILE A 78 10.63 -8.53 13.78
CA ILE A 78 9.29 -8.10 13.41
C ILE A 78 9.14 -6.59 13.63
N ALA A 79 9.61 -6.07 14.75
CA ALA A 79 9.56 -4.63 15.05
C ALA A 79 10.30 -3.79 14.01
N GLU A 80 11.52 -4.18 13.64
CA GLU A 80 12.28 -3.45 12.61
C GLU A 80 11.63 -3.55 11.24
N ASN A 81 10.99 -4.67 10.92
CA ASN A 81 10.17 -4.78 9.73
C ASN A 81 8.99 -3.80 9.73
N VAL A 82 8.30 -3.62 10.85
CA VAL A 82 7.23 -2.62 10.99
C VAL A 82 7.80 -1.20 10.87
N ARG A 83 8.96 -0.92 11.50
CA ARG A 83 9.62 0.39 11.45
C ARG A 83 10.10 0.82 10.07
N ILE A 84 10.12 -0.06 9.07
CA ILE A 84 10.30 0.35 7.67
C ILE A 84 9.19 1.33 7.26
N GLY A 85 7.97 1.15 7.76
CA GLY A 85 6.86 2.07 7.55
C GLY A 85 7.02 3.40 8.29
N ALA A 86 7.66 3.39 9.48
CA ALA A 86 7.84 4.56 10.33
C ALA A 86 9.12 4.39 11.18
N ARG A 87 10.24 4.93 10.70
CA ARG A 87 11.56 4.71 11.32
C ARG A 87 11.65 5.11 12.78
N GLN A 88 10.88 6.08 13.22
CA GLN A 88 10.89 6.61 14.60
C GLN A 88 9.74 6.06 15.45
N ALA A 89 9.00 5.06 14.96
CA ALA A 89 7.91 4.46 15.72
C ALA A 89 8.42 3.86 17.03
N SER A 90 7.74 4.20 18.13
CA SER A 90 7.99 3.63 19.44
C SER A 90 7.62 2.14 19.48
N ASP A 91 8.07 1.43 20.51
CA ASP A 91 7.70 0.03 20.72
C ASP A 91 6.18 -0.14 20.90
N GLU A 92 5.52 0.83 21.55
CA GLU A 92 4.08 0.81 21.76
C GLU A 92 3.29 1.00 20.44
N GLU A 93 3.76 1.89 19.57
CA GLU A 93 3.17 2.09 18.24
C GLU A 93 3.37 0.85 17.36
N VAL A 94 4.52 0.19 17.43
CA VAL A 94 4.79 -1.08 16.75
C VAL A 94 3.83 -2.17 17.20
N VAL A 95 3.67 -2.35 18.52
CA VAL A 95 2.74 -3.34 19.10
C VAL A 95 1.30 -3.05 18.66
N THR A 96 0.88 -1.80 18.72
CA THR A 96 -0.44 -1.37 18.28
C THR A 96 -0.67 -1.68 16.80
N ALA A 97 0.31 -1.39 15.94
CA ALA A 97 0.22 -1.67 14.51
C ALA A 97 0.13 -3.18 14.22
N LEU A 98 0.89 -4.01 14.95
CA LEU A 98 0.81 -5.47 14.84
C LEU A 98 -0.56 -6.01 15.24
N GLN A 99 -1.10 -5.52 16.37
CA GLN A 99 -2.44 -5.91 16.84
C GLN A 99 -3.53 -5.54 15.82
N ARG A 100 -3.48 -4.33 15.28
CA ARG A 100 -4.41 -3.85 14.26
C ARG A 100 -4.31 -4.63 12.95
N ALA A 101 -3.10 -5.07 12.59
CA ALA A 101 -2.89 -5.96 11.44
C ALA A 101 -3.31 -7.42 11.71
N GLY A 102 -3.80 -7.74 12.90
CA GLY A 102 -4.14 -9.11 13.29
C GLY A 102 -2.91 -10.05 13.35
N LEU A 103 -1.72 -9.50 13.61
CA LEU A 103 -0.47 -10.26 13.65
C LEU A 103 -0.02 -10.48 15.10
N ASP A 104 -0.24 -11.69 15.60
CA ASP A 104 0.18 -12.11 16.96
C ASP A 104 1.59 -12.73 16.93
N LEU A 105 2.58 -11.89 16.70
CA LEU A 105 4.00 -12.26 16.75
C LEU A 105 4.76 -11.34 17.72
N PRO A 106 5.70 -11.90 18.50
CA PRO A 106 6.57 -11.09 19.36
C PRO A 106 7.37 -10.08 18.53
N PRO A 107 7.40 -8.79 18.91
CA PRO A 107 8.12 -7.75 18.15
C PRO A 107 9.62 -8.02 18.00
N ASP A 108 10.23 -8.70 18.97
CA ASP A 108 11.65 -9.07 18.99
C ASP A 108 11.97 -10.35 18.21
N ARG A 109 10.95 -11.09 17.75
CA ARG A 109 11.13 -12.30 16.94
C ARG A 109 11.89 -11.97 15.65
N LEU A 110 12.99 -12.72 15.43
CA LEU A 110 13.78 -12.58 14.21
C LEU A 110 13.16 -13.39 13.06
N VAL A 111 13.18 -12.78 11.89
CA VAL A 111 12.86 -13.45 10.63
C VAL A 111 14.17 -13.93 9.99
N SER A 112 14.23 -15.20 9.60
CA SER A 112 15.42 -15.79 8.96
C SER A 112 15.53 -15.47 7.47
N GLU A 113 16.74 -15.62 6.91
CA GLU A 113 17.04 -15.33 5.50
C GLU A 113 16.17 -16.09 4.49
N ASP A 114 15.67 -17.27 4.86
CA ASP A 114 14.86 -18.10 3.97
C ASP A 114 13.36 -17.77 4.01
N GLY A 115 12.92 -16.76 4.80
CA GLY A 115 11.50 -16.48 5.01
C GLY A 115 10.74 -17.62 5.70
N ALA A 116 11.42 -18.73 5.99
CA ALA A 116 10.85 -19.98 6.50
C ALA A 116 10.25 -19.85 7.90
N THR A 117 10.40 -18.70 8.56
CA THR A 117 9.93 -18.47 9.93
C THR A 117 8.59 -17.75 10.00
N ILE A 118 8.05 -17.27 8.89
CA ILE A 118 6.71 -16.67 8.82
C ILE A 118 5.95 -17.19 7.60
N SER A 119 4.65 -17.41 7.75
CA SER A 119 3.77 -17.82 6.66
C SER A 119 3.47 -16.68 5.69
N GLY A 120 2.95 -16.98 4.49
CA GLY A 120 2.53 -15.95 3.53
C GLY A 120 1.50 -14.98 4.11
N GLY A 121 0.52 -15.48 4.88
CA GLY A 121 -0.46 -14.64 5.56
C GLY A 121 0.15 -13.77 6.67
N GLU A 122 1.14 -14.28 7.42
CA GLU A 122 1.88 -13.46 8.40
C GLU A 122 2.73 -12.38 7.71
N ALA A 123 3.35 -12.69 6.57
CA ALA A 123 4.10 -11.73 5.79
C ALA A 123 3.19 -10.59 5.27
N GLN A 124 1.98 -10.90 4.84
CA GLN A 124 1.01 -9.92 4.39
C GLN A 124 0.52 -9.04 5.54
N ARG A 125 0.19 -9.63 6.71
CA ARG A 125 -0.16 -8.87 7.91
C ARG A 125 0.99 -7.99 8.40
N LEU A 126 2.23 -8.45 8.26
CA LEU A 126 3.42 -7.64 8.57
C LEU A 126 3.56 -6.44 7.63
N ALA A 127 3.32 -6.66 6.32
CA ALA A 127 3.27 -5.57 5.36
C ALA A 127 2.21 -4.53 5.71
N LEU A 128 1.08 -5.01 6.20
CA LEU A 128 0.00 -4.18 6.64
C LEU A 128 0.34 -3.40 7.91
N ALA A 129 0.97 -4.04 8.90
CA ALA A 129 1.45 -3.34 10.09
C ALA A 129 2.40 -2.19 9.73
N ARG A 130 3.21 -2.32 8.67
CA ARG A 130 4.02 -1.21 8.11
C ARG A 130 3.18 -0.03 7.64
N VAL A 131 2.01 -0.31 7.11
CA VAL A 131 1.05 0.70 6.65
C VAL A 131 0.36 1.37 7.83
N LEU A 132 0.01 0.59 8.86
CA LEU A 132 -0.77 1.03 10.02
C LEU A 132 0.06 1.69 11.12
N VAL A 133 1.39 1.53 11.12
CA VAL A 133 2.24 2.18 12.11
C VAL A 133 2.14 3.70 11.96
N SER A 134 1.59 4.37 12.98
CA SER A 134 1.38 5.81 12.93
C SER A 134 2.58 6.57 13.49
N HIS A 135 2.94 7.67 12.80
CA HIS A 135 3.83 8.67 13.36
C HIS A 135 3.04 9.58 14.29
N ALA A 136 3.36 9.54 15.56
CA ALA A 136 2.80 10.46 16.54
C ALA A 136 3.44 11.86 16.49
N THR A 137 4.39 12.13 15.60
CA THR A 137 5.02 13.47 15.49
C THR A 137 5.53 13.72 14.08
N SER A 138 4.84 14.55 13.34
CA SER A 138 5.42 15.27 12.20
C SER A 138 6.16 16.49 12.73
N THR A 139 7.48 16.41 12.92
CA THR A 139 8.31 17.61 12.84
C THR A 139 8.87 17.71 11.44
N ASP A 140 8.48 18.77 10.78
CA ASP A 140 8.94 19.25 9.50
C ASP A 140 10.45 19.50 9.54
N ASP A 141 11.25 18.55 9.08
CA ASP A 141 12.66 18.76 8.79
C ASP A 141 12.84 18.68 7.28
N GLY A 142 12.90 19.88 6.69
CA GLY A 142 12.98 20.12 5.25
C GLY A 142 14.27 19.59 4.61
N GLU A 143 14.35 18.30 4.35
CA GLU A 143 15.36 17.71 3.48
C GLU A 143 14.70 16.95 2.32
N THR A 144 15.04 17.42 1.13
CA THR A 144 14.67 16.80 -0.15
C THR A 144 15.38 15.47 -0.31
N HIS A 145 14.63 14.36 -0.15
CA HIS A 145 15.13 13.01 -0.43
C HIS A 145 14.33 12.35 -1.55
N GLU A 146 15.04 11.51 -2.32
CA GLU A 146 14.51 10.65 -3.38
C GLU A 146 13.27 9.83 -2.94
N PRO A 147 12.41 9.37 -3.89
CA PRO A 147 11.13 8.76 -3.56
C PRO A 147 11.29 7.43 -2.81
N THR A 148 11.33 7.50 -1.49
CA THR A 148 11.16 6.33 -0.63
C THR A 148 9.67 6.12 -0.34
N PRO A 149 9.16 4.87 -0.32
CA PRO A 149 7.79 4.61 0.08
C PRO A 149 7.50 5.19 1.46
N VAL A 150 6.58 6.14 1.54
CA VAL A 150 6.25 6.86 2.77
C VAL A 150 5.12 6.13 3.52
N PRO A 151 5.15 6.08 4.86
CA PRO A 151 4.11 5.43 5.66
C PRO A 151 2.71 6.03 5.46
N VAL A 152 1.68 5.19 5.55
CA VAL A 152 0.28 5.54 5.22
C VAL A 152 -0.44 6.32 6.31
N ALA A 153 0.10 6.35 7.53
CA ALA A 153 -0.62 6.83 8.71
C ALA A 153 -0.89 8.35 8.79
N ASP A 154 -0.26 9.14 7.91
CA ASP A 154 -0.46 10.60 7.86
C ASP A 154 -0.98 11.00 6.47
N THR A 155 -2.19 10.51 6.14
CA THR A 155 -2.83 10.86 4.88
C THR A 155 -3.41 12.25 4.95
N ALA A 156 -2.77 13.19 4.26
CA ALA A 156 -3.33 14.51 4.04
C ALA A 156 -4.48 14.44 3.01
N PRO A 157 -5.43 15.37 3.07
CA PRO A 157 -6.42 15.51 2.01
C PRO A 157 -5.71 15.65 0.64
N GLY A 158 -5.98 14.71 -0.28
CA GLY A 158 -5.35 14.65 -1.59
C GLY A 158 -4.28 13.55 -1.76
N ASP A 159 -3.87 12.87 -0.69
CA ASP A 159 -3.03 11.67 -0.80
C ASP A 159 -3.77 10.55 -1.54
N VAL A 160 -3.02 9.72 -2.24
CA VAL A 160 -3.51 8.55 -2.96
C VAL A 160 -2.97 7.29 -2.29
N LEU A 161 -3.86 6.38 -1.93
CA LEU A 161 -3.52 5.08 -1.38
C LEU A 161 -3.86 3.99 -2.40
N ILE A 162 -2.86 3.28 -2.88
CA ILE A 162 -3.03 2.12 -3.76
C ILE A 162 -2.84 0.87 -2.91
N LEU A 163 -3.84 -0.01 -2.92
CA LEU A 163 -3.86 -1.28 -2.20
C LEU A 163 -3.91 -2.41 -3.24
N ASP A 164 -2.86 -3.20 -3.35
CA ASP A 164 -2.77 -4.31 -4.31
C ASP A 164 -3.03 -5.64 -3.58
N GLU A 165 -4.22 -6.22 -3.82
CA GLU A 165 -4.73 -7.45 -3.19
C GLU A 165 -4.62 -7.43 -1.65
N PRO A 166 -5.14 -6.39 -0.95
CA PRO A 166 -4.87 -6.16 0.47
C PRO A 166 -5.36 -7.27 1.39
N THR A 167 -6.34 -8.06 0.97
CA THR A 167 -7.00 -9.11 1.75
C THR A 167 -6.65 -10.52 1.27
N GLU A 168 -5.77 -10.64 0.28
CA GLU A 168 -5.34 -11.96 -0.21
C GLU A 168 -4.71 -12.78 0.93
N HIS A 169 -5.07 -14.06 1.03
CA HIS A 169 -4.61 -14.99 2.06
C HIS A 169 -5.11 -14.70 3.50
N LEU A 170 -6.05 -13.78 3.68
CA LEU A 170 -6.72 -13.53 4.94
C LEU A 170 -8.08 -14.25 4.97
N ASP A 171 -8.52 -14.64 6.17
CA ASP A 171 -9.91 -15.05 6.37
C ASP A 171 -10.86 -13.85 6.32
N VAL A 172 -12.14 -14.10 6.17
CA VAL A 172 -13.16 -13.05 5.96
C VAL A 172 -13.20 -12.07 7.13
N GLU A 173 -13.18 -12.56 8.38
CA GLU A 173 -13.27 -11.73 9.58
C GLU A 173 -12.05 -10.80 9.71
N THR A 174 -10.86 -11.34 9.47
CA THR A 174 -9.61 -10.56 9.45
C THR A 174 -9.60 -9.55 8.29
N SER A 175 -10.13 -9.92 7.13
CA SER A 175 -10.22 -9.05 5.95
C SER A 175 -11.13 -7.85 6.21
N GLU A 176 -12.32 -8.08 6.78
CA GLU A 176 -13.28 -7.03 7.12
C GLU A 176 -12.70 -6.07 8.18
N ALA A 177 -12.17 -6.60 9.28
CA ALA A 177 -11.57 -5.79 10.33
C ALA A 177 -10.41 -4.94 9.81
N LEU A 178 -9.62 -5.50 8.90
CA LEU A 178 -8.53 -4.83 8.26
C LEU A 178 -8.96 -3.65 7.39
N MET A 179 -9.93 -3.89 6.53
CA MET A 179 -10.45 -2.88 5.62
C MET A 179 -11.11 -1.75 6.41
N ASP A 180 -11.87 -2.07 7.46
CA ASP A 180 -12.48 -1.09 8.37
C ASP A 180 -11.40 -0.19 9.02
N ASP A 181 -10.32 -0.78 9.52
CA ASP A 181 -9.20 -0.05 10.11
C ASP A 181 -8.50 0.86 9.09
N LEU A 182 -8.26 0.37 7.88
CA LEU A 182 -7.69 1.19 6.80
C LEU A 182 -8.59 2.37 6.45
N TRP A 183 -9.89 2.15 6.33
CA TRP A 183 -10.85 3.22 6.01
C TRP A 183 -10.92 4.24 7.15
N ALA A 184 -10.95 3.79 8.39
CA ALA A 184 -11.00 4.66 9.56
C ALA A 184 -9.74 5.53 9.71
N THR A 185 -8.58 5.00 9.33
CA THR A 185 -7.29 5.71 9.48
C THR A 185 -6.89 6.56 8.28
N THR A 186 -7.57 6.40 7.15
CA THR A 186 -7.26 7.14 5.91
C THR A 186 -8.48 7.85 5.32
N PRO A 187 -9.28 8.60 6.11
CA PRO A 187 -10.57 9.12 5.66
C PRO A 187 -10.47 10.14 4.53
N GLY A 188 -9.35 10.88 4.44
CA GLY A 188 -9.13 11.91 3.41
C GLY A 188 -8.40 11.44 2.17
N ALA A 189 -7.89 10.20 2.12
CA ALA A 189 -7.16 9.70 0.97
C ALA A 189 -8.09 9.24 -0.15
N ALA A 190 -7.69 9.48 -1.40
CA ALA A 190 -8.25 8.79 -2.56
C ALA A 190 -7.70 7.36 -2.60
N LYS A 191 -8.56 6.35 -2.66
CA LYS A 191 -8.14 4.95 -2.56
C LYS A 191 -8.39 4.18 -3.85
N LEU A 192 -7.35 3.53 -4.36
CA LEU A 192 -7.42 2.59 -5.47
C LEU A 192 -7.15 1.19 -4.96
N VAL A 193 -8.17 0.37 -4.88
CA VAL A 193 -8.06 -1.03 -4.45
C VAL A 193 -7.95 -1.91 -5.68
N ILE A 194 -6.83 -2.59 -5.84
CA ILE A 194 -6.63 -3.58 -6.90
C ILE A 194 -7.00 -4.94 -6.32
N THR A 195 -7.94 -5.62 -6.97
CA THR A 195 -8.37 -6.95 -6.53
C THR A 195 -8.87 -7.79 -7.68
N HIS A 196 -8.86 -9.10 -7.51
CA HIS A 196 -9.56 -10.04 -8.38
C HIS A 196 -10.94 -10.44 -7.80
N ASP A 197 -11.20 -10.11 -6.52
CA ASP A 197 -12.48 -10.35 -5.85
C ASP A 197 -13.33 -9.06 -5.83
N PRO A 198 -14.49 -9.05 -6.51
CA PRO A 198 -15.38 -7.88 -6.52
C PRO A 198 -16.10 -7.62 -5.19
N LEU A 199 -15.97 -8.50 -4.19
CA LEU A 199 -16.64 -8.38 -2.89
C LEU A 199 -15.80 -7.67 -1.81
N VAL A 200 -14.59 -7.23 -2.13
CA VAL A 200 -13.65 -6.56 -1.19
C VAL A 200 -13.98 -5.07 -0.92
N MET A 201 -15.12 -4.58 -1.38
CA MET A 201 -15.52 -3.17 -1.22
C MET A 201 -16.66 -3.02 -0.22
#